data_4b303932468dd108dd2668bf006a96cb
#
_entry.id   4b303932468dd108dd2668bf006a96cb
#
_cell.length_a   1.000
_cell.length_b   1.000
_cell.length_c   1.000
_cell.angle_alpha   90.00
_cell.angle_beta   90.00
_cell.angle_gamma   90.00
#
_symmetry.space_group_name_H-M   'P 1'
#
loop_
_entity.id
_entity.type
_entity.pdbx_description
1 polymer ?
#
loop_
_entity_poly.entity_id
_entity_poly.type
_entity_poly.pdbx_seq_one_letter_code
_entity_poly.pdbx_strand_id
1 'polypeptide(L)'
;IGREALDLIAASSLTIDDFAYGRSGCISYFVKTSEGIVSAYGQRVSDALGSDEKWYGKKSPRIDDIRALIPQLRPRLEELCRLYDDNIRFLNTTALLRENFRSYALLADLSQRIDTLCREQGILPISETNGLLHKLISGNDTPFIYEKAGNAFSHFMIDEFQDTSQQQWSNFVPLLENAVAQDDKS
;
A
#
# COMPACT_ATOMS: atom_id res chain seq x y z
N ILE A 1 -3.64 -1.31 -25.30
CA ILE A 1 -4.23 -2.68 -25.16
C ILE A 1 -5.75 -2.61 -25.29
N GLY A 2 -6.51 -1.91 -24.42
CA GLY A 2 -7.98 -1.86 -24.48
C GLY A 2 -8.51 -1.33 -25.81
N ARG A 3 -7.95 -0.22 -26.31
CA ARG A 3 -8.32 0.37 -27.60
C ARG A 3 -7.97 -0.55 -28.77
N GLU A 4 -6.80 -1.14 -28.79
CA GLU A 4 -6.36 -2.11 -29.80
C GLU A 4 -7.30 -3.34 -29.87
N ALA A 5 -7.76 -3.82 -28.72
CA ALA A 5 -8.74 -4.92 -28.69
C ALA A 5 -10.07 -4.52 -29.31
N LEU A 6 -10.56 -3.30 -29.06
CA LEU A 6 -11.77 -2.78 -29.69
C LEU A 6 -11.60 -2.56 -31.19
N ASP A 7 -10.44 -2.10 -31.63
CA ASP A 7 -10.12 -1.92 -33.06
C ASP A 7 -10.12 -3.27 -33.79
N LEU A 8 -9.60 -4.34 -33.18
CA LEU A 8 -9.66 -5.69 -33.73
C LEU A 8 -11.11 -6.22 -33.87
N ILE A 9 -11.96 -5.95 -32.86
CA ILE A 9 -13.37 -6.32 -32.89
C ILE A 9 -14.07 -5.60 -34.05
N ALA A 10 -13.85 -4.29 -34.19
CA ALA A 10 -14.42 -3.50 -35.25
C ALA A 10 -13.94 -3.93 -36.64
N ALA A 11 -12.64 -4.24 -36.79
CA ALA A 11 -12.07 -4.73 -38.04
C ALA A 11 -12.67 -6.08 -38.50
N SER A 12 -13.15 -6.89 -37.56
CA SER A 12 -13.84 -8.15 -37.81
C SER A 12 -15.35 -7.99 -38.06
N SER A 13 -15.82 -6.75 -38.22
CA SER A 13 -17.25 -6.42 -38.40
C SER A 13 -18.13 -6.96 -37.27
N LEU A 14 -17.57 -7.11 -36.07
CA LEU A 14 -18.22 -7.49 -34.84
C LEU A 14 -18.55 -6.25 -34.00
N THR A 15 -19.60 -6.34 -33.22
CA THR A 15 -19.99 -5.34 -32.23
C THR A 15 -19.89 -5.90 -30.83
N ILE A 16 -19.89 -5.03 -29.83
CA ILE A 16 -19.83 -5.45 -28.41
C ILE A 16 -21.01 -6.37 -28.07
N ASP A 17 -22.17 -6.15 -28.69
CA ASP A 17 -23.39 -6.89 -28.42
C ASP A 17 -23.41 -8.31 -29.03
N ASP A 18 -22.49 -8.62 -29.94
CA ASP A 18 -22.32 -9.97 -30.48
C ASP A 18 -21.66 -10.92 -29.45
N PHE A 19 -20.97 -10.37 -28.50
CA PHE A 19 -20.30 -11.14 -27.45
C PHE A 19 -21.25 -11.50 -26.30
N ALA A 20 -20.88 -12.50 -25.52
CA ALA A 20 -21.65 -12.93 -24.35
C ALA A 20 -21.87 -11.76 -23.37
N TYR A 21 -23.14 -11.52 -23.02
CA TYR A 21 -23.58 -10.45 -22.14
C TYR A 21 -23.32 -9.02 -22.64
N GLY A 22 -22.90 -8.84 -23.88
CA GLY A 22 -22.70 -7.53 -24.51
C GLY A 22 -21.89 -6.57 -23.64
N ARG A 23 -22.43 -5.38 -23.37
CA ARG A 23 -21.79 -4.36 -22.53
C ARG A 23 -21.57 -4.74 -21.06
N SER A 24 -22.12 -5.86 -20.62
CA SER A 24 -21.92 -6.39 -19.27
C SER A 24 -20.96 -7.60 -19.27
N GLY A 25 -20.49 -8.05 -20.43
CA GLY A 25 -19.58 -9.18 -20.62
C GLY A 25 -18.11 -8.81 -20.39
N CYS A 26 -17.22 -9.74 -20.78
CA CYS A 26 -15.78 -9.54 -20.69
C CYS A 26 -15.28 -8.37 -21.55
N ILE A 27 -15.95 -8.08 -22.69
CA ILE A 27 -15.59 -6.97 -23.59
C ILE A 27 -15.72 -5.61 -22.89
N SER A 28 -16.62 -5.48 -21.91
CA SER A 28 -16.77 -4.23 -21.15
C SER A 28 -15.48 -3.79 -20.45
N TYR A 29 -14.58 -4.73 -20.17
CA TYR A 29 -13.30 -4.42 -19.55
C TYR A 29 -12.35 -3.71 -20.54
N PHE A 30 -12.36 -4.10 -21.80
CA PHE A 30 -11.66 -3.36 -22.86
C PHE A 30 -12.23 -1.96 -23.06
N VAL A 31 -13.55 -1.80 -23.00
CA VAL A 31 -14.19 -0.48 -23.11
C VAL A 31 -13.73 0.43 -21.97
N LYS A 32 -13.87 -0.02 -20.72
CA LYS A 32 -13.43 0.76 -19.55
C LYS A 32 -11.95 1.16 -19.62
N THR A 33 -11.08 0.22 -19.97
CA THR A 33 -9.65 0.49 -20.07
C THR A 33 -9.30 1.40 -21.23
N SER A 34 -10.06 1.37 -22.34
CA SER A 34 -9.88 2.29 -23.47
C SER A 34 -10.25 3.73 -23.12
N GLU A 35 -11.19 3.92 -22.19
CA GLU A 35 -11.63 5.20 -21.63
C GLU A 35 -10.73 5.69 -20.48
N GLY A 36 -9.69 4.93 -20.14
CA GLY A 36 -8.79 5.24 -19.04
C GLY A 36 -9.35 4.91 -17.65
N ILE A 37 -10.46 4.17 -17.58
CA ILE A 37 -11.06 3.75 -16.32
C ILE A 37 -10.35 2.50 -15.83
N VAL A 38 -9.64 2.63 -14.71
CA VAL A 38 -9.00 1.50 -14.02
C VAL A 38 -9.91 1.02 -12.91
N SER A 39 -10.39 -0.22 -13.02
CA SER A 39 -11.27 -0.85 -12.03
C SER A 39 -10.99 -2.34 -11.91
N ALA A 40 -11.39 -2.94 -10.80
CA ALA A 40 -11.37 -4.39 -10.65
C ALA A 40 -12.18 -5.06 -11.77
N TYR A 41 -11.66 -6.16 -12.25
CA TYR A 41 -12.40 -7.00 -13.20
C TYR A 41 -13.32 -7.97 -12.45
N GLY A 42 -14.48 -8.25 -13.05
CA GLY A 42 -15.48 -9.12 -12.43
C GLY A 42 -15.37 -10.57 -12.86
N GLN A 43 -16.21 -11.42 -12.25
CA GLN A 43 -16.24 -12.87 -12.49
C GLN A 43 -16.35 -13.24 -13.98
N ARG A 44 -17.11 -12.47 -14.78
CA ARG A 44 -17.27 -12.74 -16.21
C ARG A 44 -15.97 -12.58 -17.02
N VAL A 45 -15.07 -11.72 -16.57
CA VAL A 45 -13.74 -11.56 -17.15
C VAL A 45 -12.89 -12.78 -16.80
N SER A 46 -12.88 -13.18 -15.53
CA SER A 46 -12.17 -14.38 -15.07
C SER A 46 -12.69 -15.64 -15.77
N ASP A 47 -14.00 -15.79 -15.95
CA ASP A 47 -14.59 -16.90 -16.65
C ASP A 47 -14.19 -16.94 -18.13
N ALA A 48 -14.08 -15.77 -18.78
CA ALA A 48 -13.64 -15.66 -20.17
C ALA A 48 -12.16 -16.03 -20.35
N LEU A 49 -11.32 -15.74 -19.36
CA LEU A 49 -9.93 -16.19 -19.36
C LEU A 49 -9.84 -17.72 -19.27
N GLY A 50 -10.75 -18.35 -18.51
CA GLY A 50 -10.78 -19.79 -18.29
C GLY A 50 -11.38 -20.63 -19.43
N SER A 51 -12.29 -20.05 -20.22
CA SER A 51 -13.03 -20.81 -21.26
C SER A 51 -13.47 -19.95 -22.43
N ASP A 52 -13.26 -20.48 -23.65
CA ASP A 52 -13.69 -19.85 -24.91
C ASP A 52 -15.21 -19.70 -25.00
N GLU A 53 -15.94 -20.65 -24.44
CA GLU A 53 -17.41 -20.65 -24.47
C GLU A 53 -18.04 -19.47 -23.72
N LYS A 54 -17.27 -18.78 -22.90
CA LYS A 54 -17.73 -17.60 -22.15
C LYS A 54 -17.65 -16.30 -22.94
N TRP A 55 -17.02 -16.33 -24.13
CA TRP A 55 -16.91 -15.16 -24.99
C TRP A 55 -18.16 -14.94 -25.86
N TYR A 56 -18.93 -15.98 -26.13
CA TYR A 56 -20.11 -15.92 -27.01
C TYR A 56 -21.36 -16.52 -26.37
N GLY A 57 -22.54 -16.03 -26.78
CA GLY A 57 -23.82 -16.63 -26.40
C GLY A 57 -24.06 -17.93 -27.17
N LYS A 58 -24.61 -18.97 -26.54
CA LYS A 58 -24.90 -20.27 -27.17
C LYS A 58 -25.77 -20.22 -28.44
N LYS A 59 -26.53 -19.14 -28.62
CA LYS A 59 -27.43 -18.92 -29.77
C LYS A 59 -26.95 -17.78 -30.68
N SER A 60 -25.73 -17.26 -30.50
CA SER A 60 -25.23 -16.19 -31.35
C SER A 60 -24.99 -16.70 -32.79
N PRO A 61 -25.44 -15.97 -33.82
CA PRO A 61 -25.15 -16.35 -35.20
C PRO A 61 -23.72 -16.13 -35.64
N ARG A 62 -22.90 -15.43 -34.80
CA ARG A 62 -21.54 -15.02 -35.10
C ARG A 62 -20.49 -15.79 -34.27
N ILE A 63 -20.81 -17.02 -33.83
CA ILE A 63 -19.94 -17.83 -32.95
C ILE A 63 -18.59 -18.10 -33.61
N ASP A 64 -18.57 -18.44 -34.88
CA ASP A 64 -17.33 -18.80 -35.59
C ASP A 64 -16.41 -17.58 -35.77
N ASP A 65 -16.97 -16.40 -36.05
CA ASP A 65 -16.23 -15.15 -36.15
C ASP A 65 -15.61 -14.78 -34.80
N ILE A 66 -16.38 -14.90 -33.72
CA ILE A 66 -15.90 -14.62 -32.35
C ILE A 66 -14.79 -15.62 -31.98
N ARG A 67 -14.99 -16.92 -32.26
CA ARG A 67 -14.02 -17.96 -31.96
C ARG A 67 -12.68 -17.73 -32.68
N ALA A 68 -12.72 -17.25 -33.92
CA ALA A 68 -11.52 -16.90 -34.68
C ALA A 68 -10.76 -15.71 -34.07
N LEU A 69 -11.47 -14.82 -33.36
CA LEU A 69 -10.88 -13.63 -32.76
C LEU A 69 -10.37 -13.84 -31.32
N ILE A 70 -10.88 -14.85 -30.59
CA ILE A 70 -10.48 -15.15 -29.21
C ILE A 70 -8.97 -15.29 -29.04
N PRO A 71 -8.21 -15.98 -29.91
CA PRO A 71 -6.75 -16.11 -29.78
C PRO A 71 -6.01 -14.77 -29.75
N GLN A 72 -6.59 -13.73 -30.35
CA GLN A 72 -6.01 -12.38 -30.37
C GLN A 72 -6.47 -11.54 -29.17
N LEU A 73 -7.72 -11.73 -28.70
CA LEU A 73 -8.30 -10.97 -27.60
C LEU A 73 -7.88 -11.49 -26.22
N ARG A 74 -7.80 -12.81 -26.06
CA ARG A 74 -7.47 -13.41 -24.75
C ARG A 74 -6.13 -12.95 -24.21
N PRO A 75 -5.01 -12.97 -24.94
CA PRO A 75 -3.73 -12.51 -24.41
C PRO A 75 -3.77 -11.04 -23.94
N ARG A 76 -4.54 -10.20 -24.65
CA ARG A 76 -4.75 -8.80 -24.27
C ARG A 76 -5.56 -8.65 -23.00
N LEU A 77 -6.55 -9.52 -22.81
CA LEU A 77 -7.36 -9.54 -21.58
C LEU A 77 -6.53 -10.01 -20.39
N GLU A 78 -5.73 -11.06 -20.57
CA GLU A 78 -4.79 -11.57 -19.57
C GLU A 78 -3.78 -10.50 -19.15
N GLU A 79 -3.19 -9.81 -20.12
CA GLU A 79 -2.24 -8.73 -19.86
C GLU A 79 -2.89 -7.58 -19.06
N LEU A 80 -4.10 -7.17 -19.39
CA LEU A 80 -4.83 -6.14 -18.64
C LEU A 80 -5.12 -6.58 -17.21
N CYS A 81 -5.55 -7.83 -17.01
CA CYS A 81 -5.79 -8.38 -15.67
C CYS A 81 -4.50 -8.44 -14.85
N ARG A 82 -3.41 -8.92 -15.44
CA ARG A 82 -2.10 -8.95 -14.80
C ARG A 82 -1.60 -7.56 -14.42
N LEU A 83 -1.69 -6.59 -15.33
CA LEU A 83 -1.32 -5.21 -15.04
C LEU A 83 -2.14 -4.63 -13.89
N TYR A 84 -3.43 -4.96 -13.80
CA TYR A 84 -4.26 -4.55 -12.67
C TYR A 84 -3.79 -5.19 -11.36
N ASP A 85 -3.60 -6.51 -11.34
CA ASP A 85 -3.21 -7.28 -10.15
C ASP A 85 -1.82 -6.85 -9.63
N ASP A 86 -0.87 -6.63 -10.53
CA ASP A 86 0.48 -6.18 -10.18
C ASP A 86 0.49 -4.77 -9.56
N ASN A 87 -0.46 -3.92 -9.95
CA ASN A 87 -0.50 -2.52 -9.53
C ASN A 87 -1.60 -2.18 -8.53
N ILE A 88 -2.43 -3.13 -8.09
CA ILE A 88 -3.60 -2.86 -7.24
C ILE A 88 -3.24 -2.14 -5.92
N ARG A 89 -2.12 -2.50 -5.31
CA ARG A 89 -1.65 -1.85 -4.07
C ARG A 89 -1.32 -0.38 -4.32
N PHE A 90 -0.60 -0.09 -5.39
CA PHE A 90 -0.25 1.27 -5.79
C PHE A 90 -1.50 2.10 -6.10
N LEU A 91 -2.45 1.54 -6.85
CA LEU A 91 -3.71 2.19 -7.20
C LEU A 91 -4.54 2.54 -5.97
N ASN A 92 -4.69 1.59 -5.04
CA ASN A 92 -5.43 1.80 -3.79
C ASN A 92 -4.74 2.85 -2.90
N THR A 93 -3.42 2.79 -2.77
CA THR A 93 -2.64 3.78 -2.00
C THR A 93 -2.79 5.17 -2.59
N THR A 94 -2.68 5.29 -3.91
CA THR A 94 -2.83 6.57 -4.62
C THR A 94 -4.24 7.14 -4.46
N ALA A 95 -5.27 6.29 -4.53
CA ALA A 95 -6.66 6.70 -4.32
C ALA A 95 -6.87 7.25 -2.90
N LEU A 96 -6.39 6.54 -1.88
CA LEU A 96 -6.46 6.96 -0.48
C LEU A 96 -5.67 8.26 -0.22
N LEU A 97 -4.48 8.39 -0.79
CA LEU A 97 -3.69 9.62 -0.68
C LEU A 97 -4.42 10.80 -1.32
N ARG A 98 -5.01 10.62 -2.50
CA ARG A 98 -5.74 11.67 -3.19
C ARG A 98 -7.00 12.11 -2.43
N GLU A 99 -7.72 11.16 -1.85
CA GLU A 99 -8.91 11.45 -1.03
C GLU A 99 -8.56 12.26 0.22
N ASN A 100 -7.45 11.90 0.87
CA ASN A 100 -7.03 12.50 2.13
C ASN A 100 -5.97 13.60 1.97
N PHE A 101 -5.62 13.98 0.74
CA PHE A 101 -4.52 14.90 0.47
C PHE A 101 -4.61 16.23 1.24
N ARG A 102 -5.82 16.80 1.32
CA ARG A 102 -6.02 18.06 2.04
C ARG A 102 -5.78 17.93 3.54
N SER A 103 -6.21 16.81 4.13
CA SER A 103 -6.00 16.52 5.55
C SER A 103 -4.51 16.33 5.85
N TYR A 104 -3.78 15.61 5.01
CA TYR A 104 -2.33 15.46 5.15
C TYR A 104 -1.58 16.78 4.99
N ALA A 105 -1.98 17.62 4.03
CA ALA A 105 -1.38 18.94 3.85
C ALA A 105 -1.58 19.85 5.08
N LEU A 106 -2.79 19.85 5.66
CA LEU A 106 -3.08 20.59 6.89
C LEU A 106 -2.26 20.06 8.07
N LEU A 107 -2.15 18.75 8.24
CA LEU A 107 -1.35 18.15 9.31
C LEU A 107 0.14 18.50 9.16
N ALA A 108 0.66 18.49 7.95
CA ALA A 108 2.04 18.87 7.68
C ALA A 108 2.31 20.36 8.00
N ASP A 109 1.41 21.26 7.58
CA ASP A 109 1.52 22.68 7.87
C ASP A 109 1.41 22.96 9.38
N LEU A 110 0.48 22.27 10.06
CA LEU A 110 0.31 22.37 11.51
C LEU A 110 1.57 21.90 12.25
N SER A 111 2.12 20.74 11.87
CA SER A 111 3.36 20.21 12.46
C SER A 111 4.51 21.21 12.30
N GLN A 112 4.69 21.76 11.10
CA GLN A 112 5.74 22.74 10.83
C GLN A 112 5.58 24.01 11.66
N ARG A 113 4.34 24.48 11.87
CA ARG A 113 4.06 25.66 12.71
C ARG A 113 4.34 25.38 14.17
N ILE A 114 3.98 24.21 14.68
CA ILE A 114 4.28 23.78 16.04
C ILE A 114 5.79 23.74 16.25
N ASP A 115 6.55 23.12 15.34
CA ASP A 115 8.01 23.04 15.41
C ASP A 115 8.65 24.44 15.44
N THR A 116 8.15 25.35 14.60
CA THR A 116 8.63 26.74 14.57
C THR A 116 8.36 27.44 15.89
N LEU A 117 7.14 27.35 16.40
CA LEU A 117 6.74 27.95 17.67
C LEU A 117 7.56 27.40 18.84
N CYS A 118 7.78 26.08 18.88
CA CYS A 118 8.59 25.43 19.91
C CYS A 118 10.04 25.95 19.90
N ARG A 119 10.63 26.13 18.72
CA ARG A 119 11.98 26.69 18.58
C ARG A 119 12.06 28.15 18.99
N GLU A 120 11.09 28.98 18.58
CA GLU A 120 11.05 30.39 18.93
C GLU A 120 10.87 30.63 20.42
N GLN A 121 10.09 29.79 21.09
CA GLN A 121 9.81 29.91 22.53
C GLN A 121 10.76 29.09 23.42
N GLY A 122 11.67 28.32 22.84
CA GLY A 122 12.57 27.43 23.59
C GLY A 122 11.82 26.32 24.34
N ILE A 123 10.66 25.88 23.84
CA ILE A 123 9.83 24.83 24.43
C ILE A 123 10.15 23.49 23.79
N LEU A 124 10.37 22.46 24.59
CA LEU A 124 10.45 21.09 24.15
C LEU A 124 9.15 20.35 24.50
N PRO A 125 8.34 19.93 23.53
CA PRO A 125 7.15 19.12 23.81
C PRO A 125 7.52 17.79 24.48
N ILE A 126 6.76 17.36 25.48
CA ILE A 126 7.00 16.09 26.17
C ILE A 126 6.96 14.91 25.19
N SER A 127 6.10 14.97 24.17
CA SER A 127 6.03 13.95 23.11
C SER A 127 7.34 13.77 22.32
N GLU A 128 8.12 14.84 22.18
CA GLU A 128 9.40 14.84 21.47
C GLU A 128 10.58 14.35 22.33
N THR A 129 10.42 14.35 23.65
CA THR A 129 11.49 14.00 24.61
C THR A 129 12.01 12.59 24.37
N ASN A 130 11.13 11.62 24.14
CA ASN A 130 11.53 10.24 23.90
C ASN A 130 12.29 10.08 22.57
N GLY A 131 11.88 10.81 21.52
CA GLY A 131 12.56 10.81 20.23
C GLY A 131 13.93 11.48 20.29
N LEU A 132 14.05 12.57 21.05
CA LEU A 132 15.34 13.24 21.27
C LEU A 132 16.29 12.35 22.08
N LEU A 133 15.80 11.73 23.15
CA LEU A 133 16.56 10.78 23.95
C LEU A 133 17.06 9.61 23.10
N HIS A 134 16.17 9.04 22.27
CA HIS A 134 16.54 7.96 21.37
C HIS A 134 17.69 8.36 20.40
N LYS A 135 17.62 9.55 19.81
CA LYS A 135 18.69 10.07 18.92
C LYS A 135 20.02 10.26 19.66
N LEU A 136 19.98 10.69 20.91
CA LEU A 136 21.18 10.88 21.74
C LEU A 136 21.82 9.54 22.13
N ILE A 137 21.00 8.50 22.31
CA ILE A 137 21.43 7.17 22.74
C ILE A 137 21.93 6.33 21.55
N SER A 138 21.19 6.35 20.43
CA SER A 138 21.46 5.46 19.28
C SER A 138 22.72 5.81 18.49
N GLY A 139 23.38 6.92 18.77
CA GLY A 139 24.60 7.38 18.07
C GLY A 139 25.92 6.97 18.70
N ASN A 140 25.94 6.38 19.91
CA ASN A 140 27.15 6.05 20.65
C ASN A 140 27.06 4.62 21.21
N ASP A 141 28.17 3.87 21.12
CA ASP A 141 28.25 2.49 21.60
C ASP A 141 28.03 2.36 23.12
N THR A 142 28.32 3.42 23.89
CA THR A 142 27.99 3.51 25.32
C THR A 142 27.78 4.97 25.70
N PRO A 143 26.52 5.48 25.65
CA PRO A 143 26.27 6.85 26.04
C PRO A 143 26.72 7.11 27.47
N PHE A 144 27.49 8.17 27.67
CA PHE A 144 27.98 8.63 29.00
C PHE A 144 26.84 8.69 30.06
N ILE A 145 25.61 8.90 29.64
CA ILE A 145 24.43 8.88 30.51
C ILE A 145 24.23 7.51 31.14
N TYR A 146 24.40 6.42 30.39
CA TYR A 146 24.22 5.06 30.92
C TYR A 146 25.36 4.62 31.82
N GLU A 147 26.60 4.98 31.48
CA GLU A 147 27.75 4.74 32.33
C GLU A 147 27.57 5.42 33.69
N LYS A 148 27.07 6.66 33.70
CA LYS A 148 26.88 7.42 34.93
C LYS A 148 25.64 6.99 35.72
N ALA A 149 24.51 6.62 35.05
CA ALA A 149 23.27 6.20 35.68
C ALA A 149 23.28 4.69 36.02
N GLY A 150 23.84 3.85 35.15
CA GLY A 150 23.88 2.40 35.33
C GLY A 150 24.71 1.97 36.56
N ASN A 151 25.72 2.72 36.92
CA ASN A 151 26.52 2.46 38.13
C ASN A 151 25.81 2.85 39.45
N ALA A 152 24.66 3.55 39.35
CA ALA A 152 23.91 4.01 40.53
C ALA A 152 22.76 3.07 40.92
N PHE A 153 22.34 2.16 40.05
CA PHE A 153 21.18 1.30 40.27
C PHE A 153 21.54 -0.17 40.05
N SER A 154 21.42 -1.00 41.08
CA SER A 154 21.62 -2.46 41.01
C SER A 154 20.32 -3.25 40.89
N HIS A 155 19.18 -2.63 41.17
CA HIS A 155 17.87 -3.29 41.12
C HIS A 155 16.84 -2.39 40.40
N PHE A 156 16.12 -2.98 39.48
CA PHE A 156 15.08 -2.30 38.72
C PHE A 156 13.73 -2.95 38.98
N MET A 157 12.76 -2.15 39.39
CA MET A 157 11.34 -2.53 39.48
C MET A 157 10.53 -1.57 38.62
N ILE A 158 9.83 -2.09 37.62
CA ILE A 158 9.05 -1.31 36.67
C ILE A 158 7.59 -1.54 36.98
N ASP A 159 6.90 -0.48 37.40
CA ASP A 159 5.45 -0.48 37.62
C ASP A 159 4.74 -0.03 36.35
N GLU A 160 3.48 -0.47 36.17
CA GLU A 160 2.59 -0.10 35.05
C GLU A 160 3.25 -0.32 33.67
N PHE A 161 4.01 -1.43 33.51
CA PHE A 161 4.76 -1.71 32.29
C PHE A 161 3.86 -1.71 31.01
N GLN A 162 2.58 -2.04 31.12
CA GLN A 162 1.62 -2.02 30.03
C GLN A 162 1.42 -0.62 29.42
N ASP A 163 1.71 0.45 30.18
CA ASP A 163 1.60 1.83 29.70
C ASP A 163 2.91 2.32 29.07
N THR A 164 3.95 1.50 29.09
CA THR A 164 5.26 1.82 28.50
C THR A 164 5.22 1.65 26.99
N SER A 165 5.50 2.73 26.24
CA SER A 165 5.62 2.64 24.78
C SER A 165 6.87 1.87 24.35
N GLN A 166 6.83 1.26 23.16
CA GLN A 166 7.99 0.56 22.59
C GLN A 166 9.23 1.46 22.51
N GLN A 167 9.06 2.74 22.23
CA GLN A 167 10.14 3.71 22.15
C GLN A 167 10.75 4.02 23.54
N GLN A 168 9.93 4.15 24.58
CA GLN A 168 10.40 4.29 25.96
C GLN A 168 11.18 3.06 26.40
N TRP A 169 10.65 1.88 26.10
CA TRP A 169 11.34 0.62 26.42
C TRP A 169 12.67 0.51 25.70
N SER A 170 12.75 0.79 24.40
CA SER A 170 14.00 0.76 23.64
C SER A 170 15.06 1.74 24.15
N ASN A 171 14.64 2.86 24.73
CA ASN A 171 15.54 3.79 25.39
C ASN A 171 16.03 3.29 26.77
N PHE A 172 15.27 2.40 27.40
CA PHE A 172 15.58 1.88 28.73
C PHE A 172 16.45 0.60 28.71
N VAL A 173 16.31 -0.22 27.68
CA VAL A 173 17.04 -1.50 27.51
C VAL A 173 18.56 -1.33 27.67
N PRO A 174 19.24 -0.38 27.02
CA PRO A 174 20.68 -0.22 27.16
C PRO A 174 21.14 0.10 28.59
N LEU A 175 20.32 0.79 29.38
CA LEU A 175 20.57 1.04 30.79
C LEU A 175 20.54 -0.26 31.62
N LEU A 176 19.53 -1.11 31.35
CA LEU A 176 19.41 -2.42 32.00
C LEU A 176 20.59 -3.33 31.64
N GLU A 177 20.91 -3.42 30.35
CA GLU A 177 22.02 -4.25 29.85
C GLU A 177 23.38 -3.83 30.50
N ASN A 178 23.61 -2.53 30.58
CA ASN A 178 24.83 -2.01 31.23
C ASN A 178 24.87 -2.32 32.74
N ALA A 179 23.73 -2.18 33.43
CA ALA A 179 23.66 -2.48 34.86
C ALA A 179 23.86 -3.98 35.14
N VAL A 180 23.23 -4.87 34.39
CA VAL A 180 23.37 -6.33 34.52
C VAL A 180 24.81 -6.78 34.18
N ALA A 181 25.43 -6.21 33.14
CA ALA A 181 26.77 -6.56 32.74
C ALA A 181 27.86 -6.18 33.80
N GLN A 182 27.57 -5.28 34.74
CA GLN A 182 28.48 -4.88 35.81
C GLN A 182 28.32 -5.74 37.06
N ASP A 183 27.14 -6.29 37.30
CA ASP A 183 26.86 -7.18 38.46
C ASP A 183 27.61 -8.53 38.34
N ASP A 184 27.89 -9.00 37.14
CA ASP A 184 28.65 -10.22 36.85
C ASP A 184 30.16 -10.10 37.17
N LYS A 185 30.65 -8.94 37.58
CA LYS A 185 32.08 -8.66 37.88
C LYS A 185 32.39 -8.49 39.35
N SER A 186 31.41 -8.63 40.22
CA SER A 186 31.58 -8.60 41.68
C SER A 186 31.36 -9.99 42.28
#